data_944b87a7840b5becc60e52af39fbb966
#
_entry.id   944b87a7840b5becc60e52af39fbb966
#
_cell.length_a   1.000
_cell.length_b   1.000
_cell.length_c   1.000
_cell.angle_alpha   90.00
_cell.angle_beta   90.00
_cell.angle_gamma   90.00
#
_symmetry.space_group_name_H-M   'P 1'
#
loop_
_entity.id
_entity.type
_entity.pdbx_description
1 polymer ?
#
loop_
_entity_poly.entity_id
_entity_poly.type
_entity_poly.pdbx_seq_one_letter_code
_entity_poly.pdbx_strand_id
1 'polypeptide(L)'
;VETVEKEMKFIRDLGIIFHKEEEAEKIVSATENRIHDIAKTVEYHKKPKVMILDHISILASYGRKKIAGDMAASIGGVVPDTTAAVSDEMMMKLDPDVVFLVVYRDEEKELERLRNRPAFRNLSFVKNHRLYGIPLKYVYGPQVRTIDAIGYMAERMYPGMFDFPKEYDFHHS
;
A
#
# COMPACT_ATOMS: atom_id res chain seq x y z
N VAL A 1 -1.47 0.49 14.35
CA VAL A 1 -2.56 1.14 13.62
C VAL A 1 -3.09 0.20 12.54
N GLU A 2 -4.40 -0.02 12.54
CA GLU A 2 -5.01 -1.04 11.69
C GLU A 2 -5.62 -0.47 10.39
N THR A 3 -6.13 0.79 10.41
CA THR A 3 -6.77 1.41 9.26
C THR A 3 -6.40 2.88 9.13
N VAL A 4 -6.68 3.47 7.97
CA VAL A 4 -6.48 4.92 7.75
C VAL A 4 -7.33 5.74 8.73
N GLU A 5 -8.58 5.36 8.95
CA GLU A 5 -9.46 6.05 9.90
C GLU A 5 -8.88 6.06 11.32
N LYS A 6 -8.40 4.91 11.78
CA LYS A 6 -7.77 4.78 13.10
C LYS A 6 -6.46 5.55 13.19
N GLU A 7 -5.69 5.59 12.11
CA GLU A 7 -4.47 6.40 12.02
C GLU A 7 -4.79 7.89 12.17
N MET A 8 -5.81 8.37 11.46
CA MET A 8 -6.22 9.77 11.54
C MET A 8 -6.70 10.13 12.94
N LYS A 9 -7.46 9.25 13.57
CA LYS A 9 -7.89 9.42 14.96
C LYS A 9 -6.70 9.49 15.91
N PHE A 10 -5.73 8.61 15.73
CA PHE A 10 -4.51 8.58 16.54
C PHE A 10 -3.72 9.89 16.42
N ILE A 11 -3.58 10.42 15.21
CA ILE A 11 -2.90 11.70 14.98
C ILE A 11 -3.64 12.85 15.69
N ARG A 12 -4.97 12.88 15.62
CA ARG A 12 -5.77 13.89 16.31
C ARG A 12 -5.62 13.78 17.84
N ASP A 13 -5.64 12.55 18.37
CA ASP A 13 -5.46 12.31 19.81
C ASP A 13 -4.09 12.78 20.29
N LEU A 14 -3.04 12.52 19.54
CA LEU A 14 -1.70 13.03 19.84
C LEU A 14 -1.65 14.56 19.80
N GLY A 15 -2.34 15.16 18.86
CA GLY A 15 -2.47 16.62 18.77
C GLY A 15 -3.06 17.21 20.06
N ILE A 16 -4.10 16.58 20.60
CA ILE A 16 -4.71 16.99 21.88
C ILE A 16 -3.72 16.84 23.03
N ILE A 17 -3.07 15.69 23.13
CA ILE A 17 -2.11 15.39 24.22
C ILE A 17 -0.96 16.38 24.25
N PHE A 18 -0.42 16.74 23.09
CA PHE A 18 0.74 17.61 22.97
C PHE A 18 0.40 19.08 22.67
N HIS A 19 -0.87 19.46 22.74
CA HIS A 19 -1.36 20.82 22.44
C HIS A 19 -0.96 21.28 21.03
N LYS A 20 -1.09 20.38 20.06
CA LYS A 20 -0.76 20.60 18.64
C LYS A 20 -1.93 20.22 17.73
N GLU A 21 -3.13 20.58 18.14
CA GLU A 21 -4.37 20.25 17.44
C GLU A 21 -4.39 20.81 16.01
N GLU A 22 -3.89 22.02 15.83
CA GLU A 22 -3.86 22.67 14.52
C GLU A 22 -2.93 21.95 13.55
N GLU A 23 -1.73 21.58 14.01
CA GLU A 23 -0.77 20.81 13.21
C GLU A 23 -1.32 19.42 12.86
N ALA A 24 -1.93 18.76 13.84
CA ALA A 24 -2.55 17.44 13.63
C ALA A 24 -3.66 17.51 12.59
N GLU A 25 -4.53 18.53 12.67
CA GLU A 25 -5.62 18.70 11.72
C GLU A 25 -5.11 18.98 10.29
N LYS A 26 -4.01 19.71 10.13
CA LYS A 26 -3.39 19.91 8.83
C LYS A 26 -2.93 18.61 8.20
N ILE A 27 -2.30 17.72 8.99
CA ILE A 27 -1.84 16.41 8.51
C ILE A 27 -3.05 15.55 8.12
N VAL A 28 -4.05 15.47 8.96
CA VAL A 28 -5.26 14.67 8.73
C VAL A 28 -5.99 15.17 7.49
N SER A 29 -6.23 16.48 7.40
CA SER A 29 -6.93 17.07 6.25
C SER A 29 -6.17 16.86 4.95
N ALA A 30 -4.85 17.02 4.95
CA ALA A 30 -4.03 16.79 3.75
C ALA A 30 -4.12 15.32 3.29
N THR A 31 -4.10 14.38 4.23
CA THR A 31 -4.20 12.95 3.93
C THR A 31 -5.58 12.60 3.37
N GLU A 32 -6.64 13.04 4.03
CA GLU A 32 -8.01 12.79 3.60
C GLU A 32 -8.30 13.42 2.24
N ASN A 33 -7.80 14.64 1.99
CA ASN A 33 -7.94 15.31 0.71
C ASN A 33 -7.22 14.56 -0.41
N ARG A 34 -6.02 14.06 -0.15
CA ARG A 34 -5.29 13.25 -1.15
C ARG A 34 -6.06 12.00 -1.51
N ILE A 35 -6.58 11.28 -0.52
CA ILE A 35 -7.40 10.09 -0.76
C ILE A 35 -8.63 10.44 -1.60
N HIS A 36 -9.34 11.50 -1.22
CA HIS A 36 -10.53 11.95 -1.94
C HIS A 36 -10.22 12.31 -3.38
N ASP A 37 -9.16 13.06 -3.63
CA ASP A 37 -8.77 13.51 -4.96
C ASP A 37 -8.37 12.32 -5.87
N ILE A 38 -7.62 11.35 -5.32
CA ILE A 38 -7.28 10.13 -6.05
C ILE A 38 -8.55 9.35 -6.39
N ALA A 39 -9.38 9.07 -5.39
CA ALA A 39 -10.61 8.30 -5.57
C ALA A 39 -11.54 8.93 -6.61
N LYS A 40 -11.65 10.25 -6.60
CA LYS A 40 -12.45 10.99 -7.58
C LYS A 40 -11.85 10.90 -8.98
N THR A 41 -10.54 11.05 -9.10
CA THR A 41 -9.84 10.99 -10.38
C THR A 41 -10.00 9.64 -11.06
N VAL A 42 -9.99 8.54 -10.28
CA VAL A 42 -10.11 7.18 -10.82
C VAL A 42 -11.53 6.64 -10.82
N GLU A 43 -12.51 7.46 -10.49
CA GLU A 43 -13.91 7.03 -10.30
C GLU A 43 -14.47 6.18 -11.45
N TYR A 44 -14.16 6.55 -12.68
CA TYR A 44 -14.63 5.86 -13.88
C TYR A 44 -13.58 4.97 -14.53
N HIS A 45 -12.43 4.81 -13.91
CA HIS A 45 -11.37 3.92 -14.40
C HIS A 45 -11.55 2.51 -13.84
N LYS A 46 -11.04 1.53 -14.58
CA LYS A 46 -10.98 0.16 -14.07
C LYS A 46 -10.11 0.11 -12.83
N LYS A 47 -10.63 -0.47 -11.75
CA LYS A 47 -9.91 -0.61 -10.49
C LYS A 47 -9.09 -1.90 -10.50
N PRO A 48 -7.79 -1.82 -10.18
CA PRO A 48 -6.96 -3.02 -10.14
C PRO A 48 -7.26 -3.87 -8.90
N LYS A 49 -7.13 -5.16 -9.05
CA LYS A 49 -7.04 -6.08 -7.90
C LYS A 49 -5.63 -5.96 -7.34
N VAL A 50 -5.52 -5.57 -6.08
CA VAL A 50 -4.25 -5.27 -5.42
C VAL A 50 -4.03 -6.18 -4.24
N MET A 51 -2.85 -6.75 -4.13
CA MET A 51 -2.43 -7.49 -2.95
C MET A 51 -1.15 -6.87 -2.39
N ILE A 52 -1.10 -6.77 -1.07
CA ILE A 52 0.12 -6.36 -0.35
C ILE A 52 0.63 -7.62 0.36
N LEU A 53 1.81 -8.07 -0.02
CA LEU A 53 2.39 -9.31 0.45
C LEU A 53 3.57 -9.08 1.38
N ASP A 54 3.71 -9.95 2.35
CA ASP A 54 4.83 -10.02 3.27
C ASP A 54 5.41 -11.43 3.20
N HIS A 55 6.75 -11.56 3.31
CA HIS A 55 7.44 -12.84 3.13
C HIS A 55 8.49 -13.14 4.21
N ILE A 56 8.38 -12.53 5.41
CA ILE A 56 9.39 -12.72 6.48
C ILE A 56 9.56 -14.21 6.84
N SER A 57 8.47 -14.89 7.07
CA SER A 57 8.49 -16.32 7.43
C SER A 57 7.67 -17.17 6.47
N ILE A 58 6.51 -16.70 6.15
CA ILE A 58 5.60 -17.31 5.18
C ILE A 58 5.06 -16.20 4.28
N LEU A 59 4.61 -16.54 3.10
CA LEU A 59 3.92 -15.57 2.27
C LEU A 59 2.55 -15.27 2.89
N ALA A 60 2.35 -14.02 3.26
CA ALA A 60 1.13 -13.55 3.90
C ALA A 60 0.64 -12.28 3.21
N SER A 61 -0.65 -11.98 3.30
CA SER A 61 -1.23 -10.77 2.73
C SER A 61 -1.79 -9.84 3.81
N TYR A 62 -1.74 -8.55 3.52
CA TYR A 62 -2.42 -7.52 4.30
C TYR A 62 -3.76 -7.19 3.64
N GLY A 63 -4.85 -7.63 4.26
CA GLY A 63 -6.20 -7.31 3.81
C GLY A 63 -6.64 -5.91 4.25
N ARG A 64 -7.93 -5.59 4.00
CA ARG A 64 -8.50 -4.26 4.30
C ARG A 64 -8.55 -3.88 5.77
N LYS A 65 -8.34 -4.82 6.67
CA LYS A 65 -8.26 -4.56 8.12
C LYS A 65 -6.86 -4.15 8.58
N LYS A 66 -5.88 -4.18 7.68
CA LYS A 66 -4.52 -3.70 7.93
C LYS A 66 -4.30 -2.40 7.17
N ILE A 67 -3.43 -1.54 7.71
CA ILE A 67 -3.24 -0.19 7.17
C ILE A 67 -2.86 -0.20 5.68
N ALA A 68 -1.97 -1.06 5.25
CA ALA A 68 -1.55 -1.13 3.85
C ALA A 68 -2.71 -1.54 2.93
N GLY A 69 -3.46 -2.57 3.29
CA GLY A 69 -4.63 -3.00 2.53
C GLY A 69 -5.72 -1.94 2.50
N ASP A 70 -5.95 -1.26 3.63
CA ASP A 70 -6.93 -0.18 3.72
C ASP A 70 -6.53 1.04 2.89
N MET A 71 -5.24 1.39 2.87
CA MET A 71 -4.73 2.45 1.98
C MET A 71 -5.05 2.15 0.52
N ALA A 72 -4.73 0.96 0.04
CA ALA A 72 -5.02 0.56 -1.34
C ALA A 72 -6.52 0.57 -1.64
N ALA A 73 -7.34 0.07 -0.72
CA ALA A 73 -8.80 0.08 -0.87
C ALA A 73 -9.36 1.51 -0.90
N SER A 74 -8.83 2.42 -0.09
CA SER A 74 -9.30 3.81 0.00
C SER A 74 -9.12 4.59 -1.30
N ILE A 75 -8.19 4.18 -2.15
CA ILE A 75 -7.93 4.81 -3.46
C ILE A 75 -8.42 3.95 -4.63
N GLY A 76 -9.38 3.08 -4.38
CA GLY A 76 -10.09 2.33 -5.41
C GLY A 76 -9.58 0.93 -5.68
N GLY A 77 -8.52 0.47 -5.02
CA GLY A 77 -8.02 -0.89 -5.19
C GLY A 77 -9.03 -1.93 -4.72
N VAL A 78 -9.17 -3.00 -5.47
CA VAL A 78 -9.93 -4.18 -5.05
C VAL A 78 -8.99 -5.07 -4.26
N VAL A 79 -9.09 -5.03 -2.94
CA VAL A 79 -8.19 -5.75 -2.04
C VAL A 79 -8.89 -7.00 -1.52
N PRO A 80 -8.39 -8.20 -1.84
CA PRO A 80 -8.96 -9.43 -1.30
C PRO A 80 -8.90 -9.45 0.22
N ASP A 81 -9.97 -9.91 0.85
CA ASP A 81 -10.05 -9.98 2.32
C ASP A 81 -9.35 -11.24 2.83
N THR A 82 -8.04 -11.23 2.75
CA THR A 82 -7.18 -12.33 3.21
C THR A 82 -6.25 -11.80 4.28
N THR A 83 -6.27 -12.41 5.45
CA THR A 83 -5.48 -11.96 6.61
C THR A 83 -4.47 -13.00 7.07
N ALA A 84 -4.29 -14.06 6.31
CA ALA A 84 -3.48 -15.21 6.71
C ALA A 84 -2.45 -15.55 5.64
N ALA A 85 -1.76 -16.66 5.84
CA ALA A 85 -0.86 -17.24 4.87
C ALA A 85 -1.54 -17.39 3.51
N VAL A 86 -0.82 -17.03 2.46
CA VAL A 86 -1.30 -17.10 1.08
C VAL A 86 -0.60 -18.27 0.40
N SER A 87 -1.37 -19.23 -0.09
CA SER A 87 -0.83 -20.35 -0.87
C SER A 87 -0.64 -19.97 -2.33
N ASP A 88 0.20 -20.73 -3.03
CA ASP A 88 0.36 -20.59 -4.47
C ASP A 88 -0.98 -20.75 -5.21
N GLU A 89 -1.79 -21.70 -4.79
CA GLU A 89 -3.12 -21.93 -5.37
C GLU A 89 -4.04 -20.72 -5.22
N MET A 90 -4.02 -20.09 -4.05
CA MET A 90 -4.79 -18.89 -3.78
C MET A 90 -4.34 -17.73 -4.68
N MET A 91 -3.03 -17.55 -4.84
CA MET A 91 -2.46 -16.53 -5.74
C MET A 91 -2.87 -16.77 -7.18
N MET A 92 -2.84 -18.02 -7.64
CA MET A 92 -3.24 -18.39 -8.99
C MET A 92 -4.73 -18.13 -9.22
N LYS A 93 -5.56 -18.42 -8.23
CA LYS A 93 -7.00 -18.18 -8.30
C LYS A 93 -7.35 -16.69 -8.30
N LEU A 94 -6.70 -15.91 -7.43
CA LEU A 94 -6.94 -14.47 -7.33
C LEU A 94 -6.36 -13.71 -8.51
N ASP A 95 -5.21 -14.11 -9.00
CA ASP A 95 -4.48 -13.47 -10.10
C ASP A 95 -4.49 -11.93 -10.00
N PRO A 96 -3.87 -11.35 -8.98
CA PRO A 96 -3.91 -9.90 -8.78
C PRO A 96 -3.27 -9.14 -9.93
N ASP A 97 -3.80 -7.95 -10.21
CA ASP A 97 -3.25 -7.06 -11.23
C ASP A 97 -1.97 -6.38 -10.76
N VAL A 98 -1.91 -6.01 -9.49
CA VAL A 98 -0.80 -5.30 -8.86
C VAL A 98 -0.44 -5.97 -7.55
N VAL A 99 0.84 -6.18 -7.31
CA VAL A 99 1.35 -6.68 -6.05
C VAL A 99 2.39 -5.72 -5.49
N PHE A 100 2.20 -5.33 -4.24
CA PHE A 100 3.21 -4.64 -3.44
C PHE A 100 3.82 -5.65 -2.48
N LEU A 101 5.13 -5.84 -2.56
CA LEU A 101 5.86 -6.69 -1.63
C LEU A 101 6.53 -5.82 -0.57
N VAL A 102 6.24 -6.09 0.70
CA VAL A 102 6.93 -5.40 1.80
C VAL A 102 8.40 -5.79 1.77
N VAL A 103 9.28 -4.80 1.63
CA VAL A 103 10.72 -5.02 1.52
C VAL A 103 11.43 -4.61 2.80
N TYR A 104 12.38 -5.43 3.22
CA TYR A 104 13.07 -5.31 4.51
C TYR A 104 14.53 -4.89 4.38
N ARG A 105 15.23 -5.38 3.36
CA ARG A 105 16.68 -5.17 3.24
C ARG A 105 17.11 -4.85 1.80
N ASP A 106 16.95 -5.81 0.90
CA ASP A 106 17.40 -5.71 -0.48
C ASP A 106 16.21 -5.85 -1.41
N GLU A 107 15.67 -4.72 -1.83
CA GLU A 107 14.48 -4.65 -2.66
C GLU A 107 14.61 -5.51 -3.90
N GLU A 108 15.69 -5.36 -4.65
CA GLU A 108 15.87 -6.06 -5.93
C GLU A 108 15.89 -7.59 -5.74
N LYS A 109 16.61 -8.07 -4.74
CA LYS A 109 16.66 -9.52 -4.45
C LYS A 109 15.32 -10.05 -3.95
N GLU A 110 14.64 -9.30 -3.11
CA GLU A 110 13.34 -9.71 -2.56
C GLU A 110 12.29 -9.78 -3.65
N LEU A 111 12.23 -8.80 -4.54
CA LEU A 111 11.33 -8.79 -5.69
C LEU A 111 11.65 -9.92 -6.67
N GLU A 112 12.92 -10.13 -6.98
CA GLU A 112 13.37 -11.19 -7.89
C GLU A 112 12.99 -12.57 -7.37
N ARG A 113 13.16 -12.81 -6.08
CA ARG A 113 12.78 -14.08 -5.46
C ARG A 113 11.29 -14.37 -5.61
N LEU A 114 10.44 -13.37 -5.40
CA LEU A 114 9.00 -13.53 -5.56
C LEU A 114 8.63 -13.73 -7.04
N ARG A 115 9.22 -12.91 -7.92
CA ARG A 115 8.98 -12.95 -9.37
C ARG A 115 9.33 -14.29 -9.99
N ASN A 116 10.40 -14.90 -9.50
CA ASN A 116 10.93 -16.18 -10.03
C ASN A 116 10.29 -17.41 -9.41
N ARG A 117 9.35 -17.22 -8.50
CA ARG A 117 8.62 -18.36 -7.92
C ARG A 117 7.84 -19.08 -9.02
N PRO A 118 8.02 -20.41 -9.19
CA PRO A 118 7.41 -21.12 -10.35
C PRO A 118 5.93 -20.91 -10.52
N ALA A 119 5.17 -20.90 -9.43
CA ALA A 119 3.72 -20.70 -9.47
C ALA A 119 3.31 -19.29 -9.91
N PHE A 120 4.23 -18.30 -9.87
CA PHE A 120 3.91 -16.89 -10.12
C PHE A 120 4.34 -16.39 -11.50
N ARG A 121 5.19 -17.11 -12.19
CA ARG A 121 5.77 -16.68 -13.48
C ARG A 121 4.74 -16.26 -14.52
N ASN A 122 3.59 -16.92 -14.53
CA ASN A 122 2.53 -16.68 -15.51
C ASN A 122 1.38 -15.84 -14.97
N LEU A 123 1.48 -15.37 -13.73
CA LEU A 123 0.45 -14.51 -13.16
C LEU A 123 0.53 -13.09 -13.72
N SER A 124 -0.61 -12.42 -13.76
CA SER A 124 -0.75 -11.10 -14.39
C SER A 124 0.24 -10.07 -13.87
N PHE A 125 0.45 -10.00 -12.56
CA PHE A 125 1.34 -8.99 -11.97
C PHE A 125 2.82 -9.20 -12.35
N VAL A 126 3.22 -10.44 -12.62
CA VAL A 126 4.58 -10.76 -13.09
C VAL A 126 4.70 -10.47 -14.59
N LYS A 127 3.77 -10.98 -15.38
CA LYS A 127 3.78 -10.79 -16.85
C LYS A 127 3.73 -9.32 -17.26
N ASN A 128 2.95 -8.53 -16.56
CA ASN A 128 2.74 -7.12 -16.87
C ASN A 128 3.69 -6.18 -16.12
N HIS A 129 4.70 -6.72 -15.44
CA HIS A 129 5.69 -5.94 -14.69
C HIS A 129 5.06 -5.02 -13.64
N ARG A 130 4.08 -5.53 -12.92
CA ARG A 130 3.35 -4.78 -11.90
C ARG A 130 3.59 -5.32 -10.49
N LEU A 131 4.81 -5.77 -10.23
CA LEU A 131 5.32 -6.11 -8.92
C LEU A 131 6.20 -4.97 -8.42
N TYR A 132 5.85 -4.39 -7.28
CA TYR A 132 6.56 -3.26 -6.70
C TYR A 132 6.94 -3.54 -5.26
N GLY A 133 8.10 -3.07 -4.84
CA GLY A 133 8.46 -3.07 -3.43
C GLY A 133 7.76 -1.94 -2.70
N ILE A 134 7.36 -2.17 -1.46
CA ILE A 134 6.88 -1.13 -0.57
C ILE A 134 7.70 -1.16 0.72
N PRO A 135 8.34 -0.03 1.09
CA PRO A 135 9.15 0.02 2.30
C PRO A 135 8.33 -0.30 3.56
N LEU A 136 8.94 -1.06 4.47
CA LEU A 136 8.30 -1.46 5.72
C LEU A 136 7.75 -0.24 6.49
N LYS A 137 8.45 0.87 6.48
CA LYS A 137 8.03 2.10 7.16
C LYS A 137 6.70 2.68 6.68
N TYR A 138 6.25 2.32 5.47
CA TYR A 138 4.93 2.74 4.96
C TYR A 138 3.78 1.92 5.51
N VAL A 139 4.06 0.71 5.94
CA VAL A 139 3.01 -0.26 6.28
C VAL A 139 3.06 -0.70 7.75
N TYR A 140 4.14 -0.35 8.45
CA TYR A 140 4.33 -0.80 9.83
C TYR A 140 5.12 0.22 10.64
N GLY A 141 4.73 0.38 11.90
CA GLY A 141 5.44 1.23 12.86
C GLY A 141 4.64 2.46 13.30
N PRO A 142 5.12 3.14 14.35
CA PRO A 142 4.41 4.26 14.95
C PRO A 142 4.46 5.55 14.12
N GLN A 143 5.27 5.60 13.08
CA GLN A 143 5.44 6.77 12.23
C GLN A 143 5.12 6.46 10.77
N VAL A 144 3.99 5.78 10.55
CA VAL A 144 3.50 5.54 9.19
C VAL A 144 3.17 6.88 8.53
N ARG A 145 3.79 7.13 7.38
CA ARG A 145 3.52 8.32 6.59
C ARG A 145 2.45 8.02 5.56
N THR A 146 1.21 8.00 6.03
CA THR A 146 0.06 7.56 5.25
C THR A 146 -0.10 8.36 3.95
N ILE A 147 0.06 9.67 3.99
CA ILE A 147 -0.06 10.51 2.79
C ILE A 147 0.95 10.13 1.70
N ASP A 148 2.19 9.85 2.10
CA ASP A 148 3.25 9.47 1.15
C ASP A 148 3.04 8.05 0.62
N ALA A 149 2.63 7.13 1.50
CA ALA A 149 2.33 5.75 1.12
C ALA A 149 1.16 5.69 0.12
N ILE A 150 0.12 6.47 0.35
CA ILE A 150 -1.03 6.55 -0.56
C ILE A 150 -0.62 7.09 -1.92
N GLY A 151 0.20 8.14 -1.97
CA GLY A 151 0.74 8.67 -3.23
C GLY A 151 1.58 7.64 -3.97
N TYR A 152 2.45 6.96 -3.26
CA TYR A 152 3.28 5.88 -3.79
C TYR A 152 2.45 4.76 -4.43
N MET A 153 1.42 4.31 -3.72
CA MET A 153 0.51 3.28 -4.22
C MET A 153 -0.29 3.76 -5.44
N ALA A 154 -0.84 4.96 -5.39
CA ALA A 154 -1.66 5.50 -6.47
C ALA A 154 -0.89 5.60 -7.78
N GLU A 155 0.36 6.09 -7.74
CA GLU A 155 1.20 6.20 -8.93
C GLU A 155 1.43 4.84 -9.61
N ARG A 156 1.49 3.77 -8.82
CA ARG A 156 1.74 2.41 -9.30
C ARG A 156 0.47 1.64 -9.64
N MET A 157 -0.60 1.88 -8.91
CA MET A 157 -1.91 1.28 -9.22
C MET A 157 -2.50 1.86 -10.51
N TYR A 158 -2.22 3.12 -10.79
CA TYR A 158 -2.76 3.86 -11.95
C TYR A 158 -1.61 4.54 -12.72
N PRO A 159 -0.77 3.77 -13.42
CA PRO A 159 0.40 4.31 -14.10
C PRO A 159 0.07 5.47 -15.05
N GLY A 160 0.84 6.56 -14.95
CA GLY A 160 0.69 7.73 -15.80
C GLY A 160 -0.41 8.70 -15.39
N MET A 161 -1.21 8.40 -14.36
CA MET A 161 -2.30 9.27 -13.92
C MET A 161 -1.91 10.24 -12.80
N PHE A 162 -0.89 9.91 -12.03
CA PHE A 162 -0.47 10.69 -10.86
C PHE A 162 1.03 10.92 -10.87
N ASP A 163 1.43 12.10 -10.38
CA ASP A 163 2.82 12.47 -10.14
C ASP A 163 2.84 13.36 -8.90
N PHE A 164 2.97 12.73 -7.73
CA PHE A 164 2.96 13.46 -6.47
C PHE A 164 4.35 14.03 -6.14
N PRO A 165 4.42 15.18 -5.46
CA PRO A 165 5.69 15.71 -4.99
C PRO A 165 6.39 14.68 -4.11
N LYS A 166 7.65 14.40 -4.44
CA LYS A 166 8.48 13.45 -3.66
C LYS A 166 9.15 14.23 -2.55
N GLU A 167 8.48 14.36 -1.42
CA GLU A 167 9.08 14.95 -0.22
C GLU A 167 10.12 14.04 0.41
N TYR A 168 10.07 12.74 0.05
CA TYR A 168 10.99 11.72 0.54
C TYR A 168 11.40 10.78 -0.56
N ASP A 169 12.69 10.77 -0.85
CA ASP A 169 13.29 9.77 -1.72
C ASP A 169 13.60 8.52 -0.86
N PHE A 170 12.82 7.46 -1.05
CA PHE A 170 12.95 6.22 -0.30
C PHE A 170 14.20 5.44 -0.61
N HIS A 171 14.85 5.74 -1.72
CA HIS A 171 16.07 5.06 -2.15
C HIS A 171 17.31 5.55 -1.40
N HIS A 172 17.19 6.61 -0.60
CA HIS A 172 18.31 7.23 0.10
C HIS A 172 18.19 7.25 1.63
N SER A 173 17.24 6.53 2.19
CA SER A 173 17.04 6.49 3.64
C SER A 173 17.40 5.13 4.24
#